data_3b87b8420e3850fdb20f3631d2eabbb3
#
_entry.id   3b87b8420e3850fdb20f3631d2eabbb3
#
_cell.length_a   1.000
_cell.length_b   1.000
_cell.length_c   1.000
_cell.angle_alpha   90.00
_cell.angle_beta   90.00
_cell.angle_gamma   90.00
#
_symmetry.space_group_name_H-M   'P 1'
#
loop_
_entity.id
_entity.type
_entity.pdbx_description
1 polymer ?
#
loop_
_entity_poly.entity_id
_entity_poly.type
_entity_poly.pdbx_seq_one_letter_code
_entity_poly.pdbx_strand_id
1 'polypeptide(L)'
;MSDLTAVSLFAGVGGFDLAMQRSGIKTVATVEIDKNARGVLERRFPDATHFTDVTKVTGDELRAAGFIPSRGIITGGFPCQDLSVAGKRAGLAGKRSGLYWEIIRLVDELSPQYLVLENVPGLLSSNGGRDFGTVLGALVERRYGVAYRILDAQNFGVAQRRRRVFIVASLGDNGGTPSEILALSEGLSGDSATSNKKRKDASISTGEGVASSSTVFGETGFAKYSENELKTLNATQHKRGTENVVVSEND
;
A
#
# COMPACT_ATOMS: atom_id res chain seq x y z
N MET A 1 -12.68 -17.66 11.99
CA MET A 1 -11.47 -16.81 12.07
C MET A 1 -10.81 -16.86 10.73
N SER A 2 -10.31 -15.75 10.22
CA SER A 2 -9.58 -15.78 8.96
C SER A 2 -8.27 -16.54 9.15
N ASP A 3 -7.90 -17.38 8.18
CA ASP A 3 -6.61 -18.08 8.21
C ASP A 3 -5.43 -17.18 7.86
N LEU A 4 -5.67 -15.86 7.75
CA LEU A 4 -4.66 -14.87 7.39
C LEU A 4 -3.76 -14.55 8.58
N THR A 5 -2.46 -14.37 8.29
CA THR A 5 -1.46 -13.90 9.26
C THR A 5 -0.91 -12.54 8.84
N ALA A 6 -0.60 -11.67 9.79
CA ALA A 6 -0.07 -10.35 9.50
C ALA A 6 1.30 -10.11 10.15
N VAL A 7 2.15 -9.37 9.44
CA VAL A 7 3.38 -8.76 9.93
C VAL A 7 3.26 -7.26 9.78
N SER A 8 3.57 -6.51 10.82
CA SER A 8 3.52 -5.06 10.84
C SER A 8 4.93 -4.47 10.88
N LEU A 9 5.32 -3.79 9.82
CA LEU A 9 6.59 -3.07 9.71
C LEU A 9 6.37 -1.60 10.04
N PHE A 10 7.31 -0.98 10.74
CA PHE A 10 7.15 0.40 11.25
C PHE A 10 5.88 0.55 12.06
N ALA A 11 5.66 -0.41 12.97
CA ALA A 11 4.36 -0.66 13.60
C ALA A 11 3.88 0.50 14.49
N GLY A 12 4.79 1.39 14.94
CA GLY A 12 4.46 2.45 15.88
C GLY A 12 3.82 1.88 17.15
N VAL A 13 2.69 2.40 17.54
CA VAL A 13 1.91 1.93 18.71
C VAL A 13 0.86 0.85 18.35
N GLY A 14 0.91 0.30 17.12
CA GLY A 14 0.07 -0.82 16.72
C GLY A 14 -1.26 -0.43 16.07
N GLY A 15 -1.27 0.63 15.27
CA GLY A 15 -2.48 1.06 14.55
C GLY A 15 -2.99 0.02 13.56
N PHE A 16 -2.12 -0.51 12.71
CA PHE A 16 -2.45 -1.60 11.79
C PHE A 16 -2.78 -2.88 12.54
N ASP A 17 -2.04 -3.19 13.60
CA ASP A 17 -2.22 -4.40 14.40
C ASP A 17 -3.61 -4.44 15.05
N LEU A 18 -4.08 -3.29 15.56
CA LEU A 18 -5.43 -3.16 16.08
C LEU A 18 -6.49 -3.33 14.98
N ALA A 19 -6.24 -2.82 13.78
CA ALA A 19 -7.14 -3.00 12.65
C ALA A 19 -7.19 -4.49 12.22
N MET A 20 -6.05 -5.17 12.13
CA MET A 20 -5.97 -6.60 11.85
C MET A 20 -6.73 -7.42 12.90
N GLN A 21 -6.50 -7.15 14.18
CA GLN A 21 -7.19 -7.83 15.28
C GLN A 21 -8.71 -7.67 15.19
N ARG A 22 -9.21 -6.46 14.91
CA ARG A 22 -10.65 -6.19 14.72
C ARG A 22 -11.23 -6.90 13.51
N SER A 23 -10.42 -7.18 12.50
CA SER A 23 -10.79 -7.94 11.30
C SER A 23 -10.63 -9.47 11.48
N GLY A 24 -10.28 -9.93 12.68
CA GLY A 24 -10.06 -11.36 12.97
C GLY A 24 -8.76 -11.92 12.36
N ILE A 25 -7.81 -11.04 11.97
CA ILE A 25 -6.51 -11.39 11.41
C ILE A 25 -5.47 -11.34 12.54
N LYS A 26 -4.67 -12.42 12.67
CA LYS A 26 -3.64 -12.50 13.69
C LYS A 26 -2.36 -11.79 13.25
N THR A 27 -1.94 -10.75 13.96
CA THR A 27 -0.56 -10.24 13.86
C THR A 27 0.37 -11.19 14.57
N VAL A 28 1.34 -11.76 13.84
CA VAL A 28 2.32 -12.72 14.38
C VAL A 28 3.66 -12.07 14.67
N ALA A 29 3.99 -10.97 14.00
CA ALA A 29 5.21 -10.22 14.26
C ALA A 29 5.02 -8.72 14.03
N THR A 30 5.74 -7.92 14.81
CA THR A 30 5.85 -6.47 14.64
C THR A 30 7.32 -6.05 14.59
N VAL A 31 7.61 -5.01 13.82
CA VAL A 31 8.95 -4.42 13.71
C VAL A 31 8.85 -2.94 14.02
N GLU A 32 9.48 -2.49 15.12
CA GLU A 32 9.43 -1.09 15.55
C GLU A 32 10.74 -0.70 16.25
N ILE A 33 11.38 0.36 15.76
CA ILE A 33 12.68 0.80 16.29
C ILE A 33 12.53 1.62 17.58
N ASP A 34 11.43 2.38 17.72
CA ASP A 34 11.20 3.18 18.91
C ASP A 34 10.86 2.29 20.11
N LYS A 35 11.68 2.42 21.16
CA LYS A 35 11.54 1.61 22.39
C LYS A 35 10.21 1.83 23.09
N ASN A 36 9.69 3.06 23.11
CA ASN A 36 8.46 3.38 23.81
C ASN A 36 7.24 2.82 23.07
N ALA A 37 7.23 3.01 21.74
CA ALA A 37 6.20 2.43 20.89
C ALA A 37 6.20 0.89 20.98
N ARG A 38 7.39 0.26 20.94
CA ARG A 38 7.52 -1.19 21.10
C ARG A 38 7.03 -1.67 22.47
N GLY A 39 7.30 -0.94 23.56
CA GLY A 39 6.73 -1.26 24.87
C GLY A 39 5.20 -1.19 24.94
N VAL A 40 4.55 -0.43 24.04
CA VAL A 40 3.09 -0.47 23.87
C VAL A 40 2.67 -1.72 23.13
N LEU A 41 3.39 -2.10 22.04
CA LEU A 41 3.11 -3.31 21.28
C LEU A 41 3.21 -4.57 22.14
N GLU A 42 4.29 -4.70 22.92
CA GLU A 42 4.52 -5.83 23.82
C GLU A 42 3.37 -6.03 24.83
N ARG A 43 2.80 -4.93 25.33
CA ARG A 43 1.65 -5.01 26.25
C ARG A 43 0.32 -5.30 25.56
N ARG A 44 0.13 -4.80 24.34
CA ARG A 44 -1.17 -4.91 23.64
C ARG A 44 -1.29 -6.16 22.77
N PHE A 45 -0.17 -6.64 22.27
CA PHE A 45 -0.08 -7.80 21.37
C PHE A 45 0.96 -8.79 21.90
N PRO A 46 0.79 -9.32 23.13
CA PRO A 46 1.79 -10.16 23.79
C PRO A 46 2.08 -11.49 23.06
N ASP A 47 1.16 -11.92 22.19
CA ASP A 47 1.31 -13.15 21.39
C ASP A 47 2.09 -12.96 20.10
N ALA A 48 2.48 -11.71 19.77
CA ALA A 48 3.29 -11.41 18.60
C ALA A 48 4.79 -11.38 18.96
N THR A 49 5.64 -11.78 18.02
CA THR A 49 7.10 -11.59 18.15
C THR A 49 7.45 -10.14 17.81
N HIS A 50 8.20 -9.46 18.68
CA HIS A 50 8.55 -8.04 18.51
C HIS A 50 10.01 -7.88 18.11
N PHE A 51 10.25 -7.44 16.89
CA PHE A 51 11.57 -7.10 16.36
C PHE A 51 11.84 -5.61 16.47
N THR A 52 13.12 -5.23 16.46
CA THR A 52 13.54 -3.83 16.66
C THR A 52 13.85 -3.10 15.36
N ASP A 53 14.55 -3.73 14.44
CA ASP A 53 15.17 -3.05 13.30
C ASP A 53 14.84 -3.80 12.01
N VAL A 54 14.08 -3.16 11.12
CA VAL A 54 13.64 -3.74 9.85
C VAL A 54 14.82 -4.14 8.95
N THR A 55 15.97 -3.46 9.08
CA THR A 55 17.17 -3.76 8.28
C THR A 55 17.86 -5.07 8.69
N LYS A 56 17.50 -5.61 9.84
CA LYS A 56 18.09 -6.84 10.40
C LYS A 56 17.17 -8.05 10.35
N VAL A 57 15.85 -7.79 10.34
CA VAL A 57 14.83 -8.84 10.26
C VAL A 57 14.91 -9.55 8.93
N THR A 58 14.85 -10.89 8.96
CA THR A 58 14.85 -11.77 7.79
C THR A 58 13.48 -12.41 7.57
N GLY A 59 13.21 -12.85 6.35
CA GLY A 59 11.98 -13.59 6.03
C GLY A 59 11.87 -14.90 6.82
N ASP A 60 13.00 -15.56 7.13
CA ASP A 60 13.00 -16.81 7.91
C ASP A 60 12.62 -16.56 9.37
N GLU A 61 13.08 -15.48 9.98
CA GLU A 61 12.65 -15.09 11.33
C GLU A 61 11.14 -14.78 11.37
N LEU A 62 10.61 -14.14 10.34
CA LEU A 62 9.18 -13.88 10.24
C LEU A 62 8.36 -15.18 10.04
N ARG A 63 8.86 -16.13 9.26
CA ARG A 63 8.24 -17.47 9.14
C ARG A 63 8.30 -18.21 10.47
N ALA A 64 9.43 -18.16 11.18
CA ALA A 64 9.57 -18.76 12.51
C ALA A 64 8.63 -18.15 13.54
N ALA A 65 8.30 -16.86 13.42
CA ALA A 65 7.28 -16.18 14.23
C ALA A 65 5.82 -16.57 13.86
N GLY A 66 5.64 -17.41 12.83
CA GLY A 66 4.32 -17.91 12.41
C GLY A 66 3.72 -17.20 11.19
N PHE A 67 4.49 -16.41 10.46
CA PHE A 67 4.03 -15.80 9.23
C PHE A 67 3.90 -16.83 8.10
N ILE A 68 2.73 -16.90 7.47
CA ILE A 68 2.45 -17.80 6.35
C ILE A 68 2.31 -16.95 5.09
N PRO A 69 3.34 -16.87 4.21
CA PRO A 69 3.36 -15.94 3.09
C PRO A 69 2.16 -16.06 2.14
N SER A 70 1.75 -17.28 1.77
CA SER A 70 0.62 -17.53 0.87
C SER A 70 -0.76 -17.09 1.44
N ARG A 71 -0.82 -16.75 2.70
CA ARG A 71 -1.97 -16.19 3.43
C ARG A 71 -1.50 -15.00 4.28
N GLY A 72 -0.43 -14.36 3.85
CA GLY A 72 0.29 -13.34 4.60
C GLY A 72 -0.07 -11.94 4.16
N ILE A 73 -0.21 -11.05 5.13
CA ILE A 73 -0.34 -9.61 4.94
C ILE A 73 0.87 -8.93 5.57
N ILE A 74 1.61 -8.15 4.78
CA ILE A 74 2.59 -7.22 5.33
C ILE A 74 1.96 -5.83 5.35
N THR A 75 1.94 -5.21 6.53
CA THR A 75 1.50 -3.82 6.69
C THR A 75 2.70 -2.92 7.00
N GLY A 76 2.65 -1.64 6.61
CA GLY A 76 3.73 -0.73 6.96
C GLY A 76 3.46 0.73 6.63
N GLY A 77 3.76 1.62 7.59
CA GLY A 77 3.80 3.06 7.41
C GLY A 77 5.25 3.53 7.27
N PHE A 78 5.85 3.41 6.07
CA PHE A 78 7.25 3.70 5.85
C PHE A 78 7.56 5.20 5.78
N PRO A 79 8.76 5.67 6.22
CA PRO A 79 9.14 7.07 6.13
C PRO A 79 9.29 7.53 4.67
N CYS A 80 8.75 8.72 4.36
CA CYS A 80 8.79 9.30 3.01
C CYS A 80 10.18 9.86 2.63
N GLN A 81 11.06 10.14 3.61
CA GLN A 81 12.27 10.94 3.41
C GLN A 81 13.38 10.24 2.62
N ASP A 82 13.39 8.92 2.56
CA ASP A 82 14.51 8.13 2.05
C ASP A 82 14.36 7.66 0.58
N LEU A 83 13.25 7.98 -0.07
CA LEU A 83 13.01 7.57 -1.48
C LEU A 83 13.84 8.39 -2.48
N SER A 84 14.12 9.66 -2.16
CA SER A 84 14.77 10.60 -3.08
C SER A 84 16.28 10.37 -3.26
N VAL A 85 16.94 9.65 -2.36
CA VAL A 85 18.39 9.43 -2.40
C VAL A 85 18.79 8.37 -3.44
N ALA A 86 17.89 7.45 -3.78
CA ALA A 86 18.15 6.39 -4.77
C ALA A 86 18.17 6.87 -6.24
N GLY A 87 17.65 8.09 -6.53
CA GLY A 87 17.45 8.59 -7.90
C GLY A 87 18.62 9.34 -8.54
N LYS A 88 19.68 9.69 -7.82
CA LYS A 88 20.80 10.41 -8.39
C LYS A 88 21.98 9.49 -8.75
N ARG A 89 22.04 9.05 -10.02
CA ARG A 89 23.25 8.58 -10.73
C ARG A 89 23.75 7.15 -10.56
N ALA A 90 22.98 6.21 -10.05
CA ALA A 90 23.36 4.81 -10.19
C ALA A 90 22.32 4.11 -11.07
N GLY A 91 22.74 3.69 -12.26
CA GLY A 91 21.94 2.78 -13.09
C GLY A 91 21.52 1.53 -12.30
N LEU A 92 20.81 0.59 -12.90
CA LEU A 92 20.21 -0.62 -12.29
C LEU A 92 21.07 -1.42 -11.28
N ALA A 93 22.37 -1.08 -11.10
CA ALA A 93 23.32 -1.68 -10.18
C ALA A 93 23.62 -0.83 -8.91
N GLY A 94 23.00 0.35 -8.74
CA GLY A 94 23.19 1.17 -7.52
C GLY A 94 22.45 0.57 -6.32
N LYS A 95 23.13 0.50 -5.14
CA LYS A 95 22.45 0.12 -3.89
C LYS A 95 21.24 1.04 -3.68
N ARG A 96 20.05 0.46 -3.76
CA ARG A 96 18.80 1.12 -3.40
C ARG A 96 18.80 1.31 -1.90
N SER A 97 19.01 2.54 -1.44
CA SER A 97 19.01 2.90 -0.02
C SER A 97 17.65 3.45 0.38
N GLY A 98 17.25 3.22 1.61
CA GLY A 98 16.02 3.69 2.18
C GLY A 98 15.12 2.59 2.73
N LEU A 99 14.35 2.93 3.74
CA LEU A 99 13.56 1.96 4.51
C LEU A 99 12.42 1.31 3.69
N TYR A 100 11.95 1.96 2.62
CA TYR A 100 11.03 1.33 1.68
C TYR A 100 11.65 0.08 1.02
N TRP A 101 12.94 0.10 0.71
CA TRP A 101 13.61 -1.03 0.08
C TRP A 101 13.78 -2.22 1.01
N GLU A 102 13.70 -2.00 2.31
CA GLU A 102 13.62 -3.10 3.28
C GLU A 102 12.27 -3.83 3.21
N ILE A 103 11.18 -3.09 2.93
CA ILE A 103 9.88 -3.73 2.62
C ILE A 103 10.05 -4.60 1.38
N ILE A 104 10.64 -4.06 0.31
CA ILE A 104 10.83 -4.79 -0.95
C ILE A 104 11.75 -6.00 -0.77
N ARG A 105 12.80 -5.90 0.04
CA ARG A 105 13.64 -7.05 0.40
C ARG A 105 12.83 -8.16 1.06
N LEU A 106 12.01 -7.82 2.03
CA LEU A 106 11.14 -8.80 2.68
C LEU A 106 10.05 -9.35 1.74
N VAL A 107 9.57 -8.54 0.80
CA VAL A 107 8.68 -9.01 -0.27
C VAL A 107 9.39 -10.03 -1.17
N ASP A 108 10.65 -9.80 -1.53
CA ASP A 108 11.45 -10.73 -2.33
C ASP A 108 11.72 -12.06 -1.58
N GLU A 109 11.95 -11.98 -0.27
CA GLU A 109 12.19 -13.16 0.58
C GLU A 109 10.93 -13.99 0.85
N LEU A 110 9.76 -13.34 0.95
CA LEU A 110 8.54 -13.94 1.46
C LEU A 110 7.46 -14.16 0.39
N SER A 111 7.38 -13.29 -0.61
CA SER A 111 6.28 -13.24 -1.59
C SER A 111 4.90 -13.26 -0.89
N PRO A 112 4.60 -12.30 0.02
CA PRO A 112 3.36 -12.29 0.77
C PRO A 112 2.15 -12.11 -0.17
N GLN A 113 1.00 -12.70 0.20
CA GLN A 113 -0.22 -12.58 -0.61
C GLN A 113 -0.69 -11.13 -0.73
N TYR A 114 -0.57 -10.34 0.36
CA TYR A 114 -1.04 -8.96 0.40
C TYR A 114 -0.02 -8.01 1.03
N LEU A 115 -0.09 -6.76 0.56
CA LEU A 115 0.59 -5.63 1.18
C LEU A 115 -0.44 -4.52 1.45
N VAL A 116 -0.36 -3.88 2.60
CA VAL A 116 -1.13 -2.68 2.94
C VAL A 116 -0.15 -1.64 3.47
N LEU A 117 0.17 -0.68 2.63
CA LEU A 117 1.17 0.34 2.95
C LEU A 117 0.50 1.70 3.15
N GLU A 118 1.05 2.49 4.05
CA GLU A 118 0.56 3.85 4.34
C GLU A 118 1.68 4.87 4.18
N ASN A 119 1.30 6.05 3.68
CA ASN A 119 2.21 7.18 3.66
C ASN A 119 1.45 8.52 3.69
N VAL A 120 2.18 9.61 3.78
CA VAL A 120 1.60 10.96 3.69
C VAL A 120 1.25 11.30 2.23
N PRO A 121 0.21 12.15 1.97
CA PRO A 121 -0.14 12.54 0.60
C PRO A 121 0.98 13.23 -0.18
N GLY A 122 1.96 13.83 0.53
CA GLY A 122 3.15 14.42 -0.08
C GLY A 122 3.97 13.44 -0.92
N LEU A 123 3.89 12.13 -0.66
CA LEU A 123 4.53 11.09 -1.47
C LEU A 123 4.11 11.16 -2.93
N LEU A 124 2.83 11.46 -3.20
CA LEU A 124 2.28 11.50 -4.57
C LEU A 124 2.92 12.59 -5.45
N SER A 125 3.38 13.70 -4.84
CA SER A 125 4.01 14.81 -5.53
C SER A 125 5.54 14.88 -5.33
N SER A 126 6.09 14.00 -4.50
CA SER A 126 7.51 13.95 -4.21
C SER A 126 8.32 13.76 -5.49
N ASN A 127 9.35 14.59 -5.68
CA ASN A 127 10.23 14.56 -6.85
C ASN A 127 9.46 14.61 -8.20
N GLY A 128 8.33 15.37 -8.25
CA GLY A 128 7.46 15.45 -9.43
C GLY A 128 6.69 14.16 -9.71
N GLY A 129 6.36 13.36 -8.68
CA GLY A 129 5.64 12.09 -8.78
C GLY A 129 6.54 10.86 -9.00
N ARG A 130 7.83 11.06 -9.28
CA ARG A 130 8.77 9.95 -9.56
C ARG A 130 8.96 9.00 -8.39
N ASP A 131 8.96 9.52 -7.16
CA ASP A 131 9.13 8.69 -5.98
C ASP A 131 7.94 7.75 -5.80
N PHE A 132 6.73 8.24 -6.04
CA PHE A 132 5.53 7.41 -6.01
C PHE A 132 5.52 6.39 -7.15
N GLY A 133 5.89 6.80 -8.37
CA GLY A 133 6.07 5.88 -9.50
C GLY A 133 7.08 4.76 -9.20
N THR A 134 8.17 5.07 -8.49
CA THR A 134 9.16 4.07 -8.04
C THR A 134 8.56 3.08 -7.04
N VAL A 135 7.72 3.56 -6.10
CA VAL A 135 7.03 2.70 -5.13
C VAL A 135 6.10 1.72 -5.83
N LEU A 136 5.25 2.22 -6.74
CA LEU A 136 4.33 1.35 -7.48
C LEU A 136 5.07 0.39 -8.42
N GLY A 137 6.05 0.90 -9.19
CA GLY A 137 6.83 0.10 -10.13
C GLY A 137 7.56 -1.06 -9.47
N ALA A 138 8.13 -0.87 -8.26
CA ALA A 138 8.80 -1.94 -7.55
C ALA A 138 7.88 -3.09 -7.14
N LEU A 139 6.59 -2.83 -6.90
CA LEU A 139 5.58 -3.84 -6.60
C LEU A 139 5.10 -4.55 -7.88
N VAL A 140 4.85 -3.77 -8.95
CA VAL A 140 4.43 -4.30 -10.26
C VAL A 140 5.51 -5.21 -10.87
N GLU A 141 6.80 -4.83 -10.80
CA GLU A 141 7.94 -5.67 -11.21
C GLU A 141 7.95 -7.05 -10.52
N ARG A 142 7.27 -7.19 -9.38
CA ARG A 142 7.12 -8.42 -8.59
C ARG A 142 5.75 -9.09 -8.79
N ARG A 143 5.04 -8.71 -9.85
CA ARG A 143 3.73 -9.26 -10.21
C ARG A 143 2.62 -8.99 -9.18
N TYR A 144 2.71 -7.89 -8.44
CA TYR A 144 1.60 -7.44 -7.62
C TYR A 144 0.66 -6.55 -8.43
N GLY A 145 -0.62 -6.86 -8.41
CA GLY A 145 -1.65 -5.89 -8.72
C GLY A 145 -1.68 -4.83 -7.62
N VAL A 146 -1.78 -3.54 -7.97
CA VAL A 146 -1.65 -2.44 -7.01
C VAL A 146 -2.80 -1.44 -7.19
N ALA A 147 -3.42 -1.05 -6.08
CA ALA A 147 -4.34 0.08 -6.02
C ALA A 147 -3.94 1.04 -4.91
N TYR A 148 -4.26 2.33 -5.05
CA TYR A 148 -4.08 3.28 -3.97
C TYR A 148 -5.27 4.22 -3.82
N ARG A 149 -5.45 4.75 -2.60
CA ARG A 149 -6.49 5.73 -2.29
C ARG A 149 -6.03 6.68 -1.19
N ILE A 150 -6.44 7.95 -1.29
CA ILE A 150 -6.29 8.90 -0.19
C ILE A 150 -7.53 8.78 0.70
N LEU A 151 -7.30 8.46 1.98
CA LEU A 151 -8.34 8.43 2.99
C LEU A 151 -8.12 9.57 3.99
N ASP A 152 -9.22 10.17 4.46
CA ASP A 152 -9.18 11.18 5.52
C ASP A 152 -9.88 10.63 6.76
N ALA A 153 -9.18 10.64 7.89
CA ALA A 153 -9.67 10.09 9.15
C ALA A 153 -11.01 10.69 9.60
N GLN A 154 -11.31 11.95 9.24
CA GLN A 154 -12.57 12.60 9.56
C GLN A 154 -13.80 11.86 9.00
N ASN A 155 -13.62 11.11 7.90
CA ASN A 155 -14.69 10.32 7.28
C ASN A 155 -14.93 8.98 7.98
N PHE A 156 -14.17 8.68 9.04
CA PHE A 156 -14.21 7.42 9.80
C PHE A 156 -14.52 7.64 11.30
N GLY A 157 -15.30 8.68 11.61
CA GLY A 157 -15.79 8.92 12.95
C GLY A 157 -14.80 9.57 13.92
N VAL A 158 -13.70 10.15 13.44
CA VAL A 158 -12.77 10.95 14.26
C VAL A 158 -12.76 12.41 13.82
N ALA A 159 -12.74 13.32 14.78
CA ALA A 159 -12.76 14.78 14.53
C ALA A 159 -11.42 15.33 13.98
N GLN A 160 -10.46 14.48 13.64
CA GLN A 160 -9.15 14.88 13.15
C GLN A 160 -9.10 14.81 11.61
N ARG A 161 -8.77 15.93 10.99
CA ARG A 161 -8.41 15.95 9.57
C ARG A 161 -7.01 15.35 9.41
N ARG A 162 -6.95 14.07 8.98
CA ARG A 162 -5.70 13.34 8.76
C ARG A 162 -5.80 12.56 7.45
N ARG A 163 -5.25 13.14 6.41
CA ARG A 163 -5.19 12.51 5.09
C ARG A 163 -3.96 11.61 4.98
N ARG A 164 -4.16 10.40 4.46
CA ARG A 164 -3.09 9.43 4.21
C ARG A 164 -3.35 8.72 2.88
N VAL A 165 -2.29 8.43 2.14
CA VAL A 165 -2.37 7.52 1.01
C VAL A 165 -2.20 6.10 1.53
N PHE A 166 -3.15 5.24 1.19
CA PHE A 166 -3.08 3.80 1.41
C PHE A 166 -2.81 3.14 0.06
N ILE A 167 -1.85 2.24 0.04
CA ILE A 167 -1.48 1.43 -1.12
C ILE A 167 -1.79 -0.02 -0.73
N VAL A 168 -2.61 -0.68 -1.53
CA VAL A 168 -2.91 -2.11 -1.38
C VAL A 168 -2.33 -2.83 -2.57
N ALA A 169 -1.64 -3.92 -2.32
CA ALA A 169 -1.11 -4.78 -3.36
C ALA A 169 -1.48 -6.24 -3.08
N SER A 170 -1.79 -7.01 -4.12
CA SER A 170 -2.06 -8.45 -4.04
C SER A 170 -1.23 -9.20 -5.07
N LEU A 171 -0.70 -10.36 -4.69
CA LEU A 171 0.08 -11.23 -5.55
C LEU A 171 -0.86 -12.16 -6.33
N GLY A 172 -0.88 -12.05 -7.66
CA GLY A 172 -1.74 -12.87 -8.53
C GLY A 172 -3.24 -12.66 -8.28
N ASP A 173 -4.07 -13.52 -8.89
CA ASP A 173 -5.54 -13.40 -8.88
C ASP A 173 -6.23 -14.07 -7.66
N ASN A 174 -5.48 -14.51 -6.67
CA ASN A 174 -5.96 -15.44 -5.62
C ASN A 174 -6.71 -14.78 -4.45
N GLY A 175 -7.29 -13.60 -4.59
CA GLY A 175 -7.97 -13.06 -3.41
C GLY A 175 -8.58 -11.68 -3.52
N GLY A 176 -9.27 -11.40 -4.59
CA GLY A 176 -9.87 -10.08 -4.83
C GLY A 176 -8.86 -9.06 -5.36
N THR A 177 -9.31 -8.19 -6.23
CA THR A 177 -8.43 -7.15 -6.78
C THR A 177 -8.15 -6.09 -5.71
N PRO A 178 -6.95 -5.49 -5.68
CA PRO A 178 -6.64 -4.40 -4.75
C PRO A 178 -7.65 -3.26 -4.78
N SER A 179 -8.27 -3.01 -5.94
CA SER A 179 -9.34 -2.02 -6.11
C SER A 179 -10.60 -2.37 -5.33
N GLU A 180 -10.99 -3.64 -5.29
CA GLU A 180 -12.15 -4.09 -4.49
C GLU A 180 -11.90 -3.92 -3.00
N ILE A 181 -10.67 -4.21 -2.54
CA ILE A 181 -10.27 -4.01 -1.13
C ILE A 181 -10.34 -2.53 -0.75
N LEU A 182 -9.97 -1.62 -1.66
CA LEU A 182 -10.03 -0.17 -1.45
C LEU A 182 -11.39 0.44 -1.79
N ALA A 183 -12.31 -0.30 -2.43
CA ALA A 183 -13.67 0.13 -2.67
C ALA A 183 -14.41 0.20 -1.34
N LEU A 184 -14.48 1.40 -0.78
CA LEU A 184 -15.35 1.66 0.38
C LEU A 184 -16.79 1.57 -0.10
N SER A 185 -17.58 0.68 0.49
CA SER A 185 -19.03 0.64 0.24
C SER A 185 -19.64 2.01 0.56
N GLU A 186 -20.62 2.45 -0.21
CA GLU A 186 -21.29 3.75 -0.03
C GLU A 186 -21.90 3.95 1.37
N GLY A 187 -22.04 2.89 2.16
CA GLY A 187 -22.53 2.91 3.53
C GLY A 187 -21.57 3.45 4.59
N LEU A 188 -20.29 3.73 4.24
CA LEU A 188 -19.31 4.35 5.15
C LEU A 188 -19.12 5.85 4.90
N SER A 189 -19.84 6.43 3.94
CA SER A 189 -19.94 7.88 3.80
C SER A 189 -20.89 8.40 4.88
N GLY A 190 -20.33 8.73 6.06
CA GLY A 190 -21.03 9.57 7.01
C GLY A 190 -21.52 10.82 6.31
N ASP A 191 -22.77 11.18 6.50
CA ASP A 191 -23.50 12.27 5.88
C ASP A 191 -22.64 13.53 5.63
N SER A 192 -22.29 13.73 4.36
CA SER A 192 -21.93 15.03 3.83
C SER A 192 -22.76 15.27 2.56
N ALA A 193 -23.90 15.93 2.75
CA ALA A 193 -24.96 16.17 1.78
C ALA A 193 -24.59 17.12 0.62
N THR A 194 -23.33 17.26 0.23
CA THR A 194 -22.88 18.26 -0.75
C THR A 194 -22.26 17.72 -2.03
N SER A 195 -22.22 16.40 -2.24
CA SER A 195 -21.54 15.82 -3.41
C SER A 195 -22.42 15.06 -4.42
N ASN A 196 -23.73 14.95 -4.19
CA ASN A 196 -24.62 14.11 -5.01
C ASN A 196 -25.08 14.70 -6.35
N LYS A 197 -24.53 15.82 -6.84
CA LYS A 197 -25.04 16.50 -8.04
C LYS A 197 -24.21 16.31 -9.32
N LYS A 198 -23.16 15.47 -9.34
CA LYS A 198 -22.29 15.27 -10.52
C LYS A 198 -22.06 13.81 -10.95
N ARG A 199 -22.90 12.86 -10.50
CA ARG A 199 -22.71 11.42 -10.83
C ARG A 199 -23.61 10.88 -11.93
N LYS A 200 -24.16 11.70 -12.80
CA LYS A 200 -25.16 11.24 -13.78
C LYS A 200 -24.75 11.26 -15.24
N ASP A 201 -23.55 11.36 -15.66
CA ASP A 201 -23.21 11.18 -17.08
C ASP A 201 -21.80 10.62 -17.27
N ALA A 202 -21.66 9.30 -17.34
CA ALA A 202 -20.58 8.64 -18.07
C ALA A 202 -20.99 7.21 -18.47
N SER A 203 -21.47 7.09 -19.68
CA SER A 203 -21.78 5.82 -20.34
C SER A 203 -20.52 5.19 -20.91
N ILE A 204 -20.45 3.87 -20.80
CA ILE A 204 -19.37 2.99 -21.23
C ILE A 204 -19.36 2.85 -22.76
N SER A 205 -18.20 2.96 -23.40
CA SER A 205 -17.97 2.40 -24.73
C SER A 205 -16.78 1.43 -24.70
N THR A 206 -17.05 0.18 -25.06
CA THR A 206 -16.06 -0.89 -25.22
C THR A 206 -15.41 -0.79 -26.61
N GLY A 207 -14.10 -0.95 -26.67
CA GLY A 207 -13.33 -1.13 -27.90
C GLY A 207 -12.11 -2.01 -27.67
N GLU A 208 -12.03 -3.08 -28.45
CA GLU A 208 -11.01 -4.13 -28.38
C GLU A 208 -9.63 -3.67 -28.88
N GLY A 209 -8.57 -4.20 -28.31
CA GLY A 209 -7.22 -4.06 -28.82
C GLY A 209 -6.17 -4.52 -27.80
N VAL A 210 -5.66 -5.72 -27.99
CA VAL A 210 -4.66 -6.37 -27.12
C VAL A 210 -3.27 -5.83 -27.42
N ALA A 211 -2.65 -5.21 -26.42
CA ALA A 211 -1.20 -5.07 -26.31
C ALA A 211 -0.87 -5.01 -24.81
N SER A 212 0.20 -5.68 -24.39
CA SER A 212 0.72 -5.71 -23.03
C SER A 212 0.77 -4.31 -22.44
N SER A 213 -0.20 -3.95 -21.60
CA SER A 213 -0.34 -2.63 -21.02
C SER A 213 -1.02 -2.73 -19.66
N SER A 214 -0.38 -2.20 -18.62
CA SER A 214 -0.97 -2.05 -17.30
C SER A 214 -2.15 -1.10 -17.34
N THR A 215 -3.26 -1.46 -16.73
CA THR A 215 -4.48 -0.66 -16.70
C THR A 215 -4.56 0.13 -15.40
N VAL A 216 -4.70 1.44 -15.51
CA VAL A 216 -4.83 2.36 -14.36
C VAL A 216 -6.25 2.92 -14.33
N PHE A 217 -6.90 2.84 -13.18
CA PHE A 217 -8.27 3.31 -12.96
C PHE A 217 -8.27 4.64 -12.21
N GLY A 218 -8.85 5.68 -12.79
CA GLY A 218 -9.09 6.97 -12.14
C GLY A 218 -10.60 7.29 -12.10
N GLU A 219 -10.97 8.35 -11.37
CA GLU A 219 -12.39 8.82 -11.27
C GLU A 219 -13.04 9.12 -12.63
N THR A 220 -12.29 9.30 -13.69
CA THR A 220 -12.74 9.68 -15.03
C THR A 220 -12.69 8.55 -16.05
N GLY A 221 -12.41 7.30 -15.65
CA GLY A 221 -12.37 6.15 -16.56
C GLY A 221 -11.03 5.41 -16.57
N PHE A 222 -10.97 4.37 -17.39
CA PHE A 222 -9.78 3.54 -17.57
C PHE A 222 -8.76 4.27 -18.43
N ALA A 223 -7.53 4.43 -17.94
CA ALA A 223 -6.40 4.84 -18.74
C ALA A 223 -5.38 3.67 -18.80
N LYS A 224 -4.95 3.32 -20.02
CA LYS A 224 -3.89 2.34 -20.23
C LYS A 224 -2.57 3.09 -20.30
N TYR A 225 -1.59 2.67 -19.51
CA TYR A 225 -0.26 3.24 -19.50
C TYR A 225 0.77 2.17 -19.84
N SER A 226 1.75 2.53 -20.64
CA SER A 226 2.92 1.68 -20.86
C SER A 226 3.81 1.69 -19.62
N GLU A 227 4.67 0.69 -19.47
CA GLU A 227 5.62 0.55 -18.36
C GLU A 227 6.49 1.82 -18.16
N ASN A 228 6.79 2.54 -19.25
CA ASN A 228 7.52 3.81 -19.21
C ASN A 228 6.66 4.98 -18.71
N GLU A 229 5.36 4.96 -18.94
CA GLU A 229 4.42 5.99 -18.48
C GLU A 229 4.08 5.83 -17.01
N LEU A 230 4.04 4.60 -16.49
CA LEU A 230 3.93 4.33 -15.04
C LEU A 230 5.12 4.90 -14.26
N LYS A 231 6.33 4.90 -14.85
CA LYS A 231 7.52 5.56 -14.30
C LYS A 231 7.44 7.09 -14.30
N THR A 232 6.49 7.65 -15.03
CA THR A 232 6.26 9.10 -15.22
C THR A 232 4.88 9.58 -14.78
N LEU A 233 4.16 8.85 -13.94
CA LEU A 233 2.89 9.33 -13.36
C LEU A 233 3.09 10.71 -12.74
N ASN A 234 2.59 11.73 -13.45
CA ASN A 234 2.86 13.12 -13.18
C ASN A 234 1.95 13.64 -12.07
N ALA A 235 2.51 14.34 -11.09
CA ALA A 235 1.82 15.02 -10.00
C ALA A 235 0.69 15.98 -10.45
N THR A 236 0.61 16.31 -11.72
CA THR A 236 -0.42 17.18 -12.29
C THR A 236 -1.82 16.56 -12.28
N GLN A 237 -1.94 15.23 -12.29
CA GLN A 237 -3.24 14.54 -12.21
C GLN A 237 -3.84 14.59 -10.80
N HIS A 238 -3.04 14.82 -9.77
CA HIS A 238 -3.47 14.85 -8.37
C HIS A 238 -4.13 16.15 -7.90
N LYS A 239 -4.22 17.15 -8.76
CA LYS A 239 -4.86 18.44 -8.40
C LYS A 239 -6.39 18.39 -8.37
N ARG A 240 -7.02 17.28 -8.76
CA ARG A 240 -8.48 17.19 -8.99
C ARG A 240 -9.24 16.19 -8.13
N GLY A 241 -8.83 15.91 -6.92
CA GLY A 241 -9.71 15.11 -6.04
C GLY A 241 -9.14 13.76 -5.60
N THR A 242 -9.94 12.98 -4.91
CA THR A 242 -9.62 11.64 -4.42
C THR A 242 -9.61 10.65 -5.58
N GLU A 243 -8.44 10.37 -6.17
CA GLU A 243 -8.31 9.42 -7.25
C GLU A 243 -7.94 8.02 -6.72
N ASN A 244 -8.68 7.00 -7.20
CA ASN A 244 -8.32 5.60 -7.04
C ASN A 244 -7.59 5.17 -8.30
N VAL A 245 -6.40 4.61 -8.16
CA VAL A 245 -5.64 4.05 -9.28
C VAL A 245 -5.37 2.58 -9.04
N VAL A 246 -5.69 1.76 -10.01
CA VAL A 246 -5.40 0.33 -10.02
C VAL A 246 -4.38 0.06 -11.11
N VAL A 247 -3.32 -0.63 -10.78
CA VAL A 247 -2.32 -1.11 -11.71
C VAL A 247 -2.33 -2.63 -11.67
N SER A 248 -2.67 -3.28 -12.79
CA SER A 248 -2.56 -4.73 -12.94
C SER A 248 -1.78 -5.06 -14.21
N GLU A 249 -0.87 -6.03 -14.15
CA GLU A 249 -0.38 -6.71 -15.34
C GLU A 249 -1.42 -7.75 -15.75
N ASN A 250 -1.90 -7.67 -16.99
CA ASN A 250 -2.56 -8.80 -17.62
C ASN A 250 -1.49 -9.59 -18.37
N ASP A 251 -1.40 -10.88 -18.09
CA ASP A 251 -0.68 -11.88 -18.91
C ASP A 251 -1.35 -12.00 -20.30
#